data_1771d9854b39441249c768f84886fd0b
#
_entry.id   1771d9854b39441249c768f84886fd0b
#
_cell.length_a   1.000
_cell.length_b   1.000
_cell.length_c   1.000
_cell.angle_alpha   90.00
_cell.angle_beta   90.00
_cell.angle_gamma   90.00
#
_symmetry.space_group_name_H-M   'P 1'
#
loop_
_entity.id
_entity.type
_entity.pdbx_description
1 polymer ?
#
loop_
_entity_poly.entity_id
_entity_poly.type
_entity_poly.pdbx_seq_one_letter_code
_entity_poly.pdbx_strand_id
1 'polypeptide(L)'
;MSEIHATLRQILAVLQAERQALAGLNLQAILAAAADKRDLCGRLDTGAHLGIDDECRGMLDAARRLNEVNRQLRNLIAANVSARLDALTGAPRLYHIAPGRPARR
;
A
#
# COMPACT_ATOMS: atom_id res chain seq x y z
N MET A 1 2.80 20.91 18.92
CA MET A 1 2.65 19.91 17.95
C MET A 1 3.02 20.41 16.60
N SER A 2 3.88 19.74 15.96
CA SER A 2 4.30 20.18 14.65
C SER A 2 3.37 19.60 13.60
N GLU A 3 3.38 20.21 12.45
CA GLU A 3 2.61 19.73 11.33
C GLU A 3 3.08 18.36 10.87
N ILE A 4 4.36 18.09 10.99
CA ILE A 4 4.87 16.79 10.56
C ILE A 4 4.35 15.68 11.47
N HIS A 5 4.20 15.94 12.77
CA HIS A 5 3.60 14.96 13.67
C HIS A 5 2.17 14.64 13.23
N ALA A 6 1.39 15.68 12.93
CA ALA A 6 0.01 15.49 12.51
C ALA A 6 -0.07 14.73 11.19
N THR A 7 0.79 15.09 10.25
CA THR A 7 0.81 14.41 8.95
C THR A 7 1.16 12.95 9.10
N LEU A 8 2.15 12.63 9.92
CA LEU A 8 2.54 11.25 10.13
C LEU A 8 1.45 10.43 10.80
N ARG A 9 0.74 11.04 11.76
CA ARG A 9 -0.40 10.35 12.37
C ARG A 9 -1.49 10.05 11.35
N GLN A 10 -1.73 11.00 10.46
CA GLN A 10 -2.72 10.79 9.41
C GLN A 10 -2.27 9.70 8.44
N ILE A 11 -1.00 9.67 8.10
CA ILE A 11 -0.45 8.61 7.25
C ILE A 11 -0.66 7.24 7.89
N LEU A 12 -0.38 7.13 9.18
CA LEU A 12 -0.58 5.88 9.88
C LEU A 12 -2.05 5.47 9.86
N ALA A 13 -2.96 6.43 10.08
CA ALA A 13 -4.39 6.13 10.05
C ALA A 13 -4.83 5.67 8.67
N VAL A 14 -4.32 6.31 7.61
CA VAL A 14 -4.67 5.92 6.25
C VAL A 14 -4.13 4.53 5.92
N LEU A 15 -2.92 4.22 6.37
CA LEU A 15 -2.34 2.90 6.14
C LEU A 15 -3.14 1.82 6.87
N GLN A 16 -3.64 2.11 8.06
CA GLN A 16 -4.52 1.17 8.76
C GLN A 16 -5.82 0.98 7.99
N ALA A 17 -6.39 2.08 7.49
CA ALA A 17 -7.60 2.00 6.70
C ALA A 17 -7.37 1.20 5.42
N GLU A 18 -6.23 1.40 4.78
CA GLU A 18 -5.87 0.63 3.59
C GLU A 18 -5.80 -0.85 3.90
N ARG A 19 -5.18 -1.19 5.02
CA ARG A 19 -5.06 -2.58 5.41
C ARG A 19 -6.43 -3.22 5.61
N GLN A 20 -7.33 -2.50 6.27
CA GLN A 20 -8.67 -3.02 6.49
C GLN A 20 -9.45 -3.13 5.19
N ALA A 21 -9.29 -2.16 4.31
CA ALA A 21 -9.95 -2.20 3.02
C ALA A 21 -9.47 -3.40 2.19
N LEU A 22 -8.16 -3.67 2.22
CA LEU A 22 -7.60 -4.81 1.52
C LEU A 22 -8.14 -6.12 2.11
N ALA A 23 -8.17 -6.22 3.43
CA ALA A 23 -8.67 -7.43 4.07
C ALA A 23 -10.14 -7.67 3.74
N GLY A 24 -10.91 -6.61 3.58
CA GLY A 24 -12.32 -6.71 3.25
C GLY A 24 -12.61 -6.70 1.77
N LEU A 25 -11.59 -6.58 0.93
CA LEU A 25 -11.73 -6.51 -0.52
C LEU A 25 -12.69 -5.42 -0.96
N ASN A 26 -12.64 -4.30 -0.26
CA ASN A 26 -13.50 -3.15 -0.55
C ASN A 26 -12.76 -2.23 -1.53
N LEU A 27 -13.08 -2.36 -2.80
CA LEU A 27 -12.35 -1.66 -3.85
C LEU A 27 -12.41 -0.15 -3.69
N GLN A 28 -13.59 0.39 -3.36
CA GLN A 28 -13.70 1.83 -3.22
C GLN A 28 -12.85 2.34 -2.07
N ALA A 29 -12.86 1.62 -0.96
CA ALA A 29 -12.05 2.01 0.18
C ALA A 29 -10.56 1.87 -0.12
N ILE A 30 -10.17 0.86 -0.91
CA ILE A 30 -8.79 0.70 -1.33
C ILE A 30 -8.34 1.90 -2.16
N LEU A 31 -9.16 2.30 -3.11
CA LEU A 31 -8.82 3.44 -3.98
C LEU A 31 -8.77 4.74 -3.19
N ALA A 32 -9.71 4.93 -2.28
CA ALA A 32 -9.73 6.13 -1.44
C ALA A 32 -8.48 6.20 -0.56
N ALA A 33 -8.10 5.08 0.05
CA ALA A 33 -6.91 5.05 0.89
C ALA A 33 -5.66 5.33 0.08
N ALA A 34 -5.58 4.81 -1.14
CA ALA A 34 -4.42 5.04 -2.00
C ALA A 34 -4.31 6.53 -2.36
N ALA A 35 -5.43 7.18 -2.65
CA ALA A 35 -5.43 8.60 -2.97
C ALA A 35 -5.01 9.43 -1.75
N ASP A 36 -5.56 9.12 -0.60
CA ASP A 36 -5.21 9.83 0.64
C ASP A 36 -3.74 9.66 0.97
N LYS A 37 -3.22 8.46 0.79
CA LYS A 37 -1.82 8.18 1.06
C LYS A 37 -0.92 9.01 0.16
N ARG A 38 -1.26 9.10 -1.13
CA ARG A 38 -0.48 9.90 -2.07
C ARG A 38 -0.47 11.37 -1.67
N ASP A 39 -1.63 11.88 -1.29
CA ASP A 39 -1.75 13.27 -0.90
C ASP A 39 -0.92 13.57 0.34
N LEU A 40 -1.01 12.71 1.34
CA LEU A 40 -0.27 12.90 2.57
C LEU A 40 1.24 12.76 2.37
N CYS A 41 1.65 11.82 1.54
CA CYS A 41 3.07 11.67 1.23
C CYS A 41 3.59 12.89 0.49
N GLY A 42 2.77 13.48 -0.39
CA GLY A 42 3.13 14.71 -1.06
C GLY A 42 3.34 15.86 -0.08
N ARG A 43 2.47 15.97 0.90
CA ARG A 43 2.65 17.00 1.93
C ARG A 43 3.92 16.79 2.73
N LEU A 44 4.24 15.54 3.02
CA LEU A 44 5.46 15.22 3.73
C LEU A 44 6.68 15.63 2.92
N ASP A 45 6.65 15.38 1.62
CA ASP A 45 7.77 15.71 0.75
C ASP A 45 7.99 17.21 0.64
N THR A 46 6.92 17.99 0.64
CA THR A 46 7.03 19.43 0.49
C THR A 46 7.23 20.14 1.82
N GLY A 47 7.00 19.44 2.91
CA GLY A 47 7.13 20.04 4.21
C GLY A 47 8.59 20.19 4.62
N ALA A 48 8.83 21.11 5.52
CA ALA A 48 10.15 21.26 6.10
C ALA A 48 10.44 20.05 6.97
N HIS A 49 11.65 19.57 6.89
CA HIS A 49 12.05 18.44 7.72
C HIS A 49 12.62 18.88 9.04
N LEU A 50 12.32 20.10 9.40
CA LEU A 50 12.69 20.61 10.70
C LEU A 50 11.82 19.95 11.77
N GLY A 51 12.40 19.67 12.89
CA GLY A 51 11.65 19.12 14.00
C GLY A 51 11.44 17.63 13.93
N ILE A 52 12.21 16.94 13.12
CA ILE A 52 12.16 15.48 13.11
C ILE A 52 12.82 14.99 14.39
N ASP A 53 12.03 14.40 15.23
CA ASP A 53 12.49 13.91 16.53
C ASP A 53 12.29 12.40 16.58
N ASP A 54 12.53 11.83 17.76
CA ASP A 54 12.43 10.39 17.92
C ASP A 54 11.01 9.89 17.69
N GLU A 55 10.03 10.68 18.09
CA GLU A 55 8.65 10.30 17.86
C GLU A 55 8.35 10.23 16.36
N CYS A 56 8.83 11.22 15.61
CA CYS A 56 8.66 11.21 14.15
C CYS A 56 9.34 10.02 13.52
N ARG A 57 10.56 9.70 13.97
CA ARG A 57 11.26 8.54 13.42
C ARG A 57 10.51 7.26 13.71
N GLY A 58 9.96 7.13 14.91
CA GLY A 58 9.16 5.97 15.26
C GLY A 58 7.94 5.84 14.39
N MET A 59 7.26 6.95 14.13
CA MET A 59 6.09 6.94 13.27
C MET A 59 6.45 6.60 11.83
N LEU A 60 7.57 7.13 11.34
CA LEU A 60 8.04 6.81 9.99
C LEU A 60 8.36 5.32 9.86
N ASP A 61 9.03 4.76 10.86
CA ASP A 61 9.34 3.34 10.82
C ASP A 61 8.08 2.50 10.84
N ALA A 62 7.11 2.87 11.66
CA ALA A 62 5.84 2.17 11.72
C ALA A 62 5.11 2.27 10.39
N ALA A 63 5.13 3.45 9.78
CA ALA A 63 4.49 3.66 8.48
C ALA A 63 5.14 2.81 7.40
N ARG A 64 6.46 2.75 7.39
CA ARG A 64 7.17 1.92 6.42
C ARG A 64 6.81 0.46 6.56
N ARG A 65 6.78 -0.03 7.79
CA ARG A 65 6.45 -1.43 8.04
C ARG A 65 5.02 -1.73 7.61
N LEU A 66 4.10 -0.85 7.95
CA LEU A 66 2.70 -1.07 7.59
C LEU A 66 2.50 -0.98 6.09
N ASN A 67 3.17 -0.03 5.45
CA ASN A 67 3.09 0.09 4.00
C ASN A 67 3.61 -1.17 3.31
N GLU A 68 4.68 -1.76 3.85
CA GLU A 68 5.23 -2.99 3.29
C GLU A 68 4.27 -4.16 3.48
N VAL A 69 3.64 -4.25 4.65
CA VAL A 69 2.63 -5.27 4.89
C VAL A 69 1.48 -5.13 3.89
N ASN A 70 1.03 -3.89 3.67
CA ASN A 70 -0.06 -3.65 2.73
C ASN A 70 0.34 -4.01 1.31
N ARG A 71 1.59 -3.73 0.93
CA ARG A 71 2.09 -4.10 -0.40
C ARG A 71 2.06 -5.61 -0.58
N GLN A 72 2.52 -6.35 0.42
CA GLN A 72 2.51 -7.80 0.36
C GLN A 72 1.09 -8.34 0.28
N LEU A 73 0.19 -7.73 1.02
CA LEU A 73 -1.21 -8.13 1.01
C LEU A 73 -1.84 -7.87 -0.35
N ARG A 74 -1.55 -6.71 -0.96
CA ARG A 74 -2.04 -6.43 -2.31
C ARG A 74 -1.56 -7.46 -3.30
N ASN A 75 -0.28 -7.84 -3.20
CA ASN A 75 0.28 -8.83 -4.12
C ASN A 75 -0.36 -10.19 -3.94
N LEU A 76 -0.62 -10.56 -2.70
CA LEU A 76 -1.26 -11.83 -2.40
C LEU A 76 -2.68 -11.88 -2.96
N ILE A 77 -3.42 -10.80 -2.80
CA ILE A 77 -4.77 -10.70 -3.32
C ILE A 77 -4.76 -10.79 -4.84
N ALA A 78 -3.84 -10.07 -5.48
CA ALA A 78 -3.73 -10.09 -6.93
C ALA A 78 -3.42 -11.50 -7.44
N ALA A 79 -2.52 -12.20 -6.78
CA ALA A 79 -2.19 -13.57 -7.18
C ALA A 79 -3.39 -14.49 -7.02
N ASN A 80 -4.15 -14.31 -5.95
CA ASN A 80 -5.33 -15.12 -5.70
C ASN A 80 -6.39 -14.89 -6.77
N VAL A 81 -6.63 -13.61 -7.10
CA VAL A 81 -7.62 -13.27 -8.13
C VAL A 81 -7.19 -13.82 -9.47
N SER A 82 -5.91 -13.70 -9.79
CA SER A 82 -5.39 -14.22 -11.06
C SER A 82 -5.59 -15.72 -11.16
N ALA A 83 -5.31 -16.43 -10.08
CA ALA A 83 -5.48 -17.90 -10.08
C ALA A 83 -6.95 -18.27 -10.28
N ARG A 84 -7.86 -17.53 -9.67
CA ARG A 84 -9.28 -17.80 -9.84
C ARG A 84 -9.76 -17.53 -11.25
N LEU A 85 -9.24 -16.46 -11.85
CA LEU A 85 -9.58 -16.16 -13.25
C LEU A 85 -9.08 -17.26 -14.16
N ASP A 86 -7.87 -17.74 -13.94
CA ASP A 86 -7.33 -18.83 -14.74
C ASP A 86 -8.20 -20.07 -14.64
N ALA A 87 -8.64 -20.39 -13.43
CA ALA A 87 -9.49 -21.56 -13.23
C ALA A 87 -10.81 -21.42 -13.95
N LEU A 88 -11.38 -20.21 -13.97
CA LEU A 88 -12.66 -19.98 -14.62
C LEU A 88 -12.56 -19.98 -16.12
N THR A 89 -11.45 -19.47 -16.66
CA THR A 89 -11.33 -19.38 -18.13
C THR A 89 -10.81 -20.66 -18.73
N GLY A 90 -10.22 -21.54 -17.95
CA GLY A 90 -9.61 -22.74 -18.48
C GLY A 90 -8.35 -22.49 -19.27
N ALA A 91 -7.81 -21.30 -19.18
CA ALA A 91 -6.60 -20.93 -19.92
C ALA A 91 -5.55 -20.42 -18.97
N PRO A 92 -5.16 -21.23 -17.99
CA PRO A 92 -4.16 -20.77 -17.03
C PRO A 92 -2.85 -20.50 -17.72
N ARG A 93 -2.10 -19.66 -17.17
CA ARG A 93 -0.77 -19.34 -17.60
C ARG A 93 -0.69 -18.34 -18.71
N LEU A 94 -1.70 -18.17 -19.52
CA LEU A 94 -1.65 -17.19 -20.58
C LEU A 94 -1.55 -15.79 -20.01
N TYR A 95 -2.16 -15.58 -18.86
CA TYR A 95 -2.20 -14.25 -18.24
C TYR A 95 -1.14 -14.08 -17.19
N HIS A 96 -0.31 -15.09 -17.01
CA HIS A 96 0.68 -15.06 -15.95
C HIS A 96 2.06 -14.75 -16.45
N ILE A 97 2.20 -14.44 -17.71
CA ILE A 97 3.51 -14.10 -18.22
C ILE A 97 3.81 -12.71 -17.72
N ALA A 98 4.56 -12.65 -16.66
CA ALA A 98 4.87 -11.38 -16.07
C ALA A 98 5.87 -10.65 -16.92
N PRO A 99 5.70 -9.36 -17.06
CA PRO A 99 6.73 -8.58 -17.73
C PRO A 99 8.04 -8.75 -16.99
N GLY A 100 9.08 -8.89 -17.71
CA GLY A 100 10.38 -9.06 -17.11
C GLY A 100 10.69 -10.45 -16.64
N ARG A 101 9.71 -11.38 -16.70
CA ARG A 101 9.98 -12.71 -16.36
C ARG A 101 10.40 -13.43 -17.59
N PRO A 102 11.56 -13.99 -17.64
CA PRO A 102 11.97 -14.74 -18.83
C PRO A 102 11.02 -15.90 -18.98
N ALA A 103 10.73 -16.09 -20.18
CA ALA A 103 9.96 -17.29 -20.44
C ALA A 103 10.77 -18.41 -19.93
N ARG A 104 10.63 -19.01 -19.33
CA ARG A 104 11.40 -19.92 -18.85
C ARG A 104 11.48 -20.81 -19.47
N ARG A 105 11.94 -20.93 -19.71
CA ARG A 105 12.17 -21.66 -20.30
C ARG A 105 12.12 -22.33 -20.27
#